data_183dd733832d70ef1c07fa4f67a096ab
#
_entry.id   183dd733832d70ef1c07fa4f67a096ab
#
_cell.length_a   1.000
_cell.length_b   1.000
_cell.length_c   1.000
_cell.angle_alpha   90.00
_cell.angle_beta   90.00
_cell.angle_gamma   90.00
#
_symmetry.space_group_name_H-M   'P 1'
#
loop_
_entity.id
_entity.type
_entity.pdbx_description
1 polymer ?
#
loop_
_entity_poly.entity_id
_entity_poly.type
_entity_poly.pdbx_seq_one_letter_code
_entity_poly.pdbx_strand_id
1 'polypeptide(L)'
;EMQRSLVGSEMCIRDRFEGLYIAKNKELCDAYMGKYPVIFLTLKGVEGLTFADAKRMLGTILANEMDRHYYLKTSDAFTDEDKAYFAKMLTGTDENIEDSIRKLSQLLYKHHGKKAVIIIDEYDVPLDKAYQNGYYREMVSLIRGLFGQALKTNDYLQFAFLTGCLRVSKESIFTGLNNFKVLSIMDSRFDEQFGFTDDEVKNLLASYGLASHFPETKEWYDGYHFGNADVYCPWDVINYVDELNYDQTVEPQDYWSNSSGNAIVRRLIDKADVQTKDEIERLIMGECIEKELSQELTYDELDKNIENL
;
A
#
# COMPACT_ATOMS: atom_id res chain seq x y z
N GLU A 1 4.65 14.78 -0.73
CA GLU A 1 5.84 15.63 -0.59
C GLU A 1 7.15 14.83 -0.56
N MET A 2 7.21 13.69 0.15
CA MET A 2 8.37 12.79 0.18
C MET A 2 8.84 12.35 -1.23
N GLN A 3 7.93 12.28 -2.17
CA GLN A 3 8.17 11.82 -3.54
C GLN A 3 8.83 12.88 -4.45
N ARG A 4 8.58 14.16 -4.24
CA ARG A 4 9.19 15.24 -5.04
C ARG A 4 10.69 15.40 -4.83
N SER A 5 11.26 14.83 -3.78
CA SER A 5 12.66 15.06 -3.41
C SER A 5 13.60 13.89 -3.72
N LEU A 6 13.11 12.79 -4.32
CA LEU A 6 13.99 11.73 -4.81
C LEU A 6 14.89 12.18 -5.99
N VAL A 7 14.57 13.33 -6.59
CA VAL A 7 15.39 14.03 -7.59
C VAL A 7 16.10 15.26 -6.99
N GLY A 8 15.87 15.58 -5.72
CA GLY A 8 16.57 16.62 -4.98
C GLY A 8 17.98 16.19 -4.55
N SER A 9 18.81 17.17 -4.16
CA SER A 9 20.17 16.89 -3.67
C SER A 9 20.12 15.84 -2.54
N GLU A 10 21.13 14.97 -2.45
CA GLU A 10 21.25 13.95 -1.39
C GLU A 10 21.05 14.52 0.03
N MET A 11 21.37 15.79 0.21
CA MET A 11 21.22 16.51 1.48
C MET A 11 19.75 16.68 1.88
N CYS A 12 18.87 17.08 0.97
CA CYS A 12 17.43 17.25 1.26
C CYS A 12 16.70 15.92 1.56
N ILE A 13 17.21 14.79 1.08
CA ILE A 13 16.65 13.47 1.37
C ILE A 13 17.07 13.04 2.77
N ARG A 14 18.33 13.20 3.12
CA ARG A 14 18.88 12.81 4.44
C ARG A 14 18.19 13.54 5.58
N ASP A 15 17.96 14.84 5.43
CA ASP A 15 17.31 15.69 6.46
C ASP A 15 15.90 15.17 6.84
N ARG A 16 15.18 14.54 5.91
CA ARG A 16 13.85 13.97 6.18
C ARG A 16 13.84 12.71 7.03
N PHE A 17 14.97 12.01 7.08
CA PHE A 17 15.16 10.79 7.88
C PHE A 17 15.96 11.07 9.15
N GLU A 18 16.40 12.32 9.35
CA GLU A 18 17.12 12.71 10.56
C GLU A 18 16.22 12.50 11.79
N GLY A 19 16.77 11.87 12.81
CA GLY A 19 16.03 11.53 14.03
C GLY A 19 15.24 10.21 13.95
N LEU A 20 14.95 9.67 12.76
CA LEU A 20 14.26 8.40 12.61
C LEU A 20 15.20 7.21 12.89
N TYR A 21 14.61 6.09 13.30
CA TYR A 21 15.36 4.86 13.62
C TYR A 21 16.24 4.39 12.46
N ILE A 22 15.75 4.45 11.21
CA ILE A 22 16.51 4.06 10.02
C ILE A 22 17.80 4.87 9.83
N ALA A 23 17.82 6.14 10.24
CA ALA A 23 19.00 7.00 10.12
C ALA A 23 20.18 6.53 11.00
N LYS A 24 19.90 5.69 12.01
CA LYS A 24 20.94 5.05 12.84
C LYS A 24 21.72 3.98 12.09
N ASN A 25 21.08 3.37 11.05
CA ASN A 25 21.73 2.37 10.20
C ASN A 25 22.44 3.07 9.02
N LYS A 26 23.63 3.59 9.29
CA LYS A 26 24.42 4.33 8.29
C LYS A 26 24.77 3.51 7.07
N GLU A 27 25.05 2.22 7.25
CA GLU A 27 25.42 1.30 6.16
C GLU A 27 24.26 1.17 5.13
N LEU A 28 23.02 0.96 5.61
CA LEU A 28 21.84 0.93 4.75
C LEU A 28 21.57 2.29 4.08
N CYS A 29 21.67 3.38 4.83
CA CYS A 29 21.48 4.71 4.28
C CYS A 29 22.51 5.01 3.18
N ASP A 30 23.77 4.71 3.39
CA ASP A 30 24.82 4.95 2.40
C ASP A 30 24.72 4.03 1.16
N ALA A 31 24.19 2.81 1.33
CA ALA A 31 24.02 1.85 0.24
C ALA A 31 22.78 2.14 -0.64
N TYR A 32 21.69 2.64 -0.06
CA TYR A 32 20.40 2.67 -0.76
C TYR A 32 19.77 4.07 -0.89
N MET A 33 19.97 4.97 0.09
CA MET A 33 19.29 6.26 0.11
C MET A 33 19.73 7.13 -1.08
N GLY A 34 18.78 7.49 -1.94
CA GLY A 34 19.02 8.31 -3.13
C GLY A 34 19.84 7.62 -4.23
N LYS A 35 20.07 6.30 -4.17
CA LYS A 35 20.95 5.58 -5.10
C LYS A 35 20.22 4.96 -6.29
N TYR A 36 18.90 4.89 -6.26
CA TYR A 36 18.09 4.22 -7.28
C TYR A 36 16.96 5.11 -7.75
N PRO A 37 16.62 5.12 -9.05
CA PRO A 37 15.36 5.71 -9.50
C PRO A 37 14.18 4.89 -8.95
N VAL A 38 13.11 5.58 -8.53
CA VAL A 38 11.94 4.96 -7.92
C VAL A 38 10.70 5.28 -8.73
N ILE A 39 9.96 4.26 -9.11
CA ILE A 39 8.61 4.33 -9.66
C ILE A 39 7.65 4.07 -8.49
N PHE A 40 6.78 5.02 -8.20
CA PHE A 40 5.79 4.90 -7.13
C PHE A 40 4.38 5.10 -7.66
N LEU A 41 3.54 4.11 -7.46
CA LEU A 41 2.14 4.14 -7.85
C LEU A 41 1.27 3.84 -6.64
N THR A 42 0.27 4.68 -6.36
CA THR A 42 -0.86 4.28 -5.53
C THR A 42 -2.06 4.01 -6.41
N LEU A 43 -2.64 2.83 -6.29
CA LEU A 43 -3.80 2.45 -7.09
C LEU A 43 -5.13 2.78 -6.40
N LYS A 44 -5.09 3.50 -5.28
CA LYS A 44 -6.26 3.94 -4.49
C LYS A 44 -7.35 4.61 -5.33
N GLY A 45 -6.96 5.40 -6.33
CA GLY A 45 -7.88 6.14 -7.19
C GLY A 45 -8.31 5.39 -8.45
N VAL A 46 -7.96 4.12 -8.62
CA VAL A 46 -8.36 3.35 -9.81
C VAL A 46 -9.77 2.78 -9.59
N GLU A 47 -10.76 3.60 -9.83
CA GLU A 47 -12.17 3.24 -9.70
C GLU A 47 -13.00 3.85 -10.83
N GLY A 48 -14.23 3.37 -11.02
CA GLY A 48 -15.19 3.85 -12.02
C GLY A 48 -16.40 2.95 -12.06
N LEU A 49 -17.50 3.46 -12.58
CA LEU A 49 -18.73 2.66 -12.79
C LEU A 49 -18.58 1.68 -13.94
N THR A 50 -17.63 1.93 -14.84
CA THR A 50 -17.32 1.06 -15.99
C THR A 50 -15.84 0.74 -16.04
N PHE A 51 -15.49 -0.37 -16.70
CA PHE A 51 -14.09 -0.72 -16.97
C PHE A 51 -13.34 0.39 -17.72
N ALA A 52 -14.00 1.06 -18.67
CA ALA A 52 -13.39 2.16 -19.43
C ALA A 52 -13.01 3.34 -18.53
N ASP A 53 -13.86 3.68 -17.56
CA ASP A 53 -13.55 4.74 -16.59
C ASP A 53 -12.38 4.39 -15.69
N ALA A 54 -12.39 3.19 -15.13
CA ALA A 54 -11.30 2.71 -14.27
C ALA A 54 -9.98 2.60 -15.04
N LYS A 55 -10.01 2.10 -16.29
CA LYS A 55 -8.82 2.06 -17.17
C LYS A 55 -8.28 3.47 -17.45
N ARG A 56 -9.16 4.45 -17.68
CA ARG A 56 -8.77 5.85 -17.87
C ARG A 56 -8.12 6.44 -16.60
N MET A 57 -8.67 6.12 -15.41
CA MET A 57 -8.06 6.54 -14.14
C MET A 57 -6.66 5.95 -13.95
N LEU A 58 -6.48 4.67 -14.26
CA LEU A 58 -5.15 4.04 -14.24
C LEU A 58 -4.19 4.74 -15.21
N GLY A 59 -4.64 5.07 -16.43
CA GLY A 59 -3.85 5.85 -17.39
C GLY A 59 -3.42 7.21 -16.84
N THR A 60 -4.31 7.89 -16.11
CA THR A 60 -3.98 9.17 -15.45
C THR A 60 -2.92 9.00 -14.36
N ILE A 61 -3.02 7.96 -13.54
CA ILE A 61 -2.03 7.68 -12.48
C ILE A 61 -0.65 7.40 -13.10
N LEU A 62 -0.60 6.62 -14.19
CA LEU A 62 0.63 6.34 -14.91
C LEU A 62 1.22 7.59 -15.55
N ALA A 63 0.37 8.47 -16.12
CA ALA A 63 0.83 9.75 -16.69
C ALA A 63 1.41 10.67 -15.60
N ASN A 64 0.78 10.74 -14.42
CA ASN A 64 1.29 11.51 -13.29
C ASN A 64 2.65 10.97 -12.81
N GLU A 65 2.84 9.65 -12.84
CA GLU A 65 4.14 9.06 -12.51
C GLU A 65 5.19 9.39 -13.58
N MET A 66 4.82 9.37 -14.86
CA MET A 66 5.71 9.85 -15.93
C MET A 66 6.08 11.33 -15.75
N ASP A 67 5.13 12.18 -15.36
CA ASP A 67 5.35 13.61 -15.13
C ASP A 67 6.32 13.86 -13.96
N ARG A 68 6.31 13.01 -12.94
CA ARG A 68 7.31 13.06 -11.86
C ARG A 68 8.74 12.90 -12.38
N HIS A 69 8.91 12.23 -13.50
CA HIS A 69 10.17 12.03 -14.21
C HIS A 69 10.31 12.93 -15.44
N TYR A 70 9.65 14.09 -15.48
CA TYR A 70 9.62 14.98 -16.64
C TYR A 70 11.02 15.38 -17.15
N TYR A 71 12.02 15.39 -16.27
CA TYR A 71 13.42 15.64 -16.62
C TYR A 71 13.96 14.66 -17.69
N LEU A 72 13.39 13.48 -17.81
CA LEU A 72 13.75 12.48 -18.82
C LEU A 72 13.48 12.98 -20.24
N LYS A 73 12.57 13.94 -20.44
CA LYS A 73 12.23 14.51 -21.75
C LYS A 73 13.45 15.10 -22.46
N THR A 74 14.43 15.59 -21.69
CA THR A 74 15.66 16.21 -22.20
C THR A 74 16.87 15.30 -22.08
N SER A 75 16.67 14.00 -21.85
CA SER A 75 17.76 13.03 -21.70
C SER A 75 18.51 12.81 -23.03
N ASP A 76 19.82 13.01 -23.00
CA ASP A 76 20.71 12.72 -24.13
C ASP A 76 20.85 11.21 -24.39
N ALA A 77 20.51 10.38 -23.44
CA ALA A 77 20.53 8.91 -23.54
C ALA A 77 19.33 8.35 -24.33
N PHE A 78 18.36 9.19 -24.70
CA PHE A 78 17.13 8.76 -25.38
C PHE A 78 17.21 8.83 -26.86
N THR A 79 16.72 7.78 -27.52
CA THR A 79 16.41 7.79 -28.94
C THR A 79 15.16 8.64 -29.23
N ASP A 80 14.92 8.97 -30.48
CA ASP A 80 13.70 9.69 -30.88
C ASP A 80 12.44 8.87 -30.59
N GLU A 81 12.51 7.54 -30.68
CA GLU A 81 11.43 6.64 -30.28
C GLU A 81 11.16 6.70 -28.77
N ASP A 82 12.21 6.75 -27.94
CA ASP A 82 12.06 6.88 -26.48
C ASP A 82 11.38 8.21 -26.13
N LYS A 83 11.77 9.29 -26.77
CA LYS A 83 11.17 10.62 -26.56
C LYS A 83 9.70 10.64 -27.00
N ALA A 84 9.39 10.04 -28.16
CA ALA A 84 8.02 9.94 -28.66
C ALA A 84 7.14 9.10 -27.72
N TYR A 85 7.64 7.95 -27.23
CA TYR A 85 6.95 7.12 -26.27
C TYR A 85 6.69 7.85 -24.96
N PHE A 86 7.73 8.51 -24.40
CA PHE A 86 7.61 9.28 -23.17
C PHE A 86 6.56 10.40 -23.31
N ALA A 87 6.59 11.13 -24.43
CA ALA A 87 5.61 12.18 -24.72
C ALA A 87 4.18 11.63 -24.81
N LYS A 88 3.99 10.44 -25.41
CA LYS A 88 2.69 9.78 -25.51
C LYS A 88 2.18 9.36 -24.11
N MET A 89 3.04 8.80 -23.28
CA MET A 89 2.66 8.36 -21.93
C MET A 89 2.24 9.51 -21.02
N LEU A 90 2.82 10.71 -21.20
CA LEU A 90 2.41 11.92 -20.47
C LEU A 90 0.96 12.34 -20.75
N THR A 91 0.35 11.89 -21.85
CA THR A 91 -1.07 12.20 -22.16
C THR A 91 -2.06 11.32 -21.40
N GLY A 92 -1.62 10.22 -20.80
CA GLY A 92 -2.50 9.26 -20.13
C GLY A 92 -3.42 8.46 -21.05
N THR A 93 -3.25 8.58 -22.39
CA THR A 93 -4.14 7.99 -23.40
C THR A 93 -3.54 6.78 -24.10
N ASP A 94 -2.46 6.19 -23.56
CA ASP A 94 -1.84 5.04 -24.20
C ASP A 94 -2.75 3.80 -24.12
N GLU A 95 -2.89 3.10 -25.26
CA GLU A 95 -3.58 1.82 -25.35
C GLU A 95 -2.77 0.69 -24.70
N ASN A 96 -1.44 0.84 -24.62
CA ASN A 96 -0.51 -0.16 -24.07
C ASN A 96 -0.16 0.10 -22.61
N ILE A 97 -1.16 0.34 -21.77
CA ILE A 97 -0.98 0.55 -20.33
C ILE A 97 -0.14 -0.57 -19.68
N GLU A 98 -0.33 -1.81 -20.13
CA GLU A 98 0.33 -2.99 -19.54
C GLU A 98 1.86 -2.94 -19.60
N ASP A 99 2.45 -2.29 -20.60
CA ASP A 99 3.91 -2.17 -20.76
C ASP A 99 4.51 -0.91 -20.13
N SER A 100 3.68 -0.01 -19.64
CA SER A 100 4.07 1.34 -19.22
C SER A 100 5.14 1.36 -18.11
N ILE A 101 4.98 0.57 -17.05
CA ILE A 101 5.92 0.52 -15.92
C ILE A 101 7.26 -0.08 -16.36
N ARG A 102 7.24 -1.14 -17.15
CA ARG A 102 8.45 -1.75 -17.68
C ARG A 102 9.21 -0.76 -18.58
N LYS A 103 8.50 -0.06 -19.43
CA LYS A 103 9.10 0.94 -20.32
C LYS A 103 9.66 2.13 -19.54
N LEU A 104 8.96 2.62 -18.50
CA LEU A 104 9.50 3.65 -17.63
C LEU A 104 10.77 3.17 -16.91
N SER A 105 10.80 1.93 -16.42
CA SER A 105 12.00 1.33 -15.83
C SER A 105 13.18 1.33 -16.81
N GLN A 106 12.93 1.01 -18.09
CA GLN A 106 13.93 1.04 -19.14
C GLN A 106 14.46 2.46 -19.39
N LEU A 107 13.57 3.45 -19.47
CA LEU A 107 13.95 4.85 -19.68
C LEU A 107 14.78 5.39 -18.51
N LEU A 108 14.39 5.07 -17.29
CA LEU A 108 15.15 5.41 -16.08
C LEU A 108 16.53 4.76 -16.10
N TYR A 109 16.62 3.48 -16.48
CA TYR A 109 17.90 2.79 -16.60
C TYR A 109 18.81 3.44 -17.68
N LYS A 110 18.27 3.80 -18.83
CA LYS A 110 19.03 4.49 -19.89
C LYS A 110 19.62 5.81 -19.39
N HIS A 111 18.84 6.56 -18.60
CA HIS A 111 19.27 7.88 -18.11
C HIS A 111 20.24 7.77 -16.91
N HIS A 112 19.92 6.95 -15.91
CA HIS A 112 20.66 6.88 -14.65
C HIS A 112 21.75 5.79 -14.61
N GLY A 113 21.73 4.83 -15.54
CA GLY A 113 22.60 3.64 -15.47
C GLY A 113 22.28 2.72 -14.29
N LYS A 114 21.12 2.90 -13.64
CA LYS A 114 20.68 2.15 -12.46
C LYS A 114 19.30 1.56 -12.69
N LYS A 115 19.10 0.33 -12.23
CA LYS A 115 17.79 -0.33 -12.27
C LYS A 115 16.81 0.38 -11.35
N ALA A 116 15.52 0.34 -11.71
CA ALA A 116 14.47 1.01 -10.93
C ALA A 116 14.00 0.16 -9.75
N VAL A 117 13.65 0.84 -8.66
CA VAL A 117 12.82 0.28 -7.58
C VAL A 117 11.36 0.60 -7.90
N ILE A 118 10.47 -0.38 -7.83
CA ILE A 118 9.04 -0.21 -8.08
C ILE A 118 8.29 -0.39 -6.77
N ILE A 119 7.48 0.60 -6.41
CA ILE A 119 6.61 0.57 -5.23
C ILE A 119 5.17 0.76 -5.69
N ILE A 120 4.31 -0.19 -5.37
CA ILE A 120 2.88 -0.14 -5.73
C ILE A 120 2.08 -0.25 -4.44
N ASP A 121 1.33 0.78 -4.13
CA ASP A 121 0.47 0.86 -2.95
C ASP A 121 -0.99 0.61 -3.32
N GLU A 122 -1.72 -0.09 -2.42
CA GLU A 122 -3.13 -0.43 -2.58
C GLU A 122 -3.43 -1.17 -3.90
N TYR A 123 -2.63 -2.21 -4.22
CA TYR A 123 -2.75 -2.96 -5.48
C TYR A 123 -4.10 -3.66 -5.65
N ASP A 124 -4.81 -3.93 -4.59
CA ASP A 124 -6.07 -4.65 -4.54
C ASP A 124 -7.31 -3.75 -4.77
N VAL A 125 -7.21 -2.45 -4.55
CA VAL A 125 -8.33 -1.51 -4.72
C VAL A 125 -8.96 -1.56 -6.11
N PRO A 126 -8.22 -1.59 -7.24
CA PRO A 126 -8.83 -1.72 -8.56
C PRO A 126 -9.68 -2.96 -8.72
N LEU A 127 -9.27 -4.06 -8.07
CA LEU A 127 -9.96 -5.35 -8.14
C LEU A 127 -11.22 -5.34 -7.30
N ASP A 128 -11.16 -4.78 -6.08
CA ASP A 128 -12.31 -4.60 -5.22
C ASP A 128 -13.40 -3.75 -5.89
N LYS A 129 -13.03 -2.58 -6.44
CA LYS A 129 -13.96 -1.70 -7.15
C LYS A 129 -14.53 -2.33 -8.41
N ALA A 130 -13.71 -3.07 -9.16
CA ALA A 130 -14.16 -3.79 -10.35
C ALA A 130 -15.14 -4.91 -10.01
N TYR A 131 -14.92 -5.59 -8.88
CA TYR A 131 -15.83 -6.61 -8.41
C TYR A 131 -17.18 -6.02 -8.00
N GLN A 132 -17.18 -4.93 -7.25
CA GLN A 132 -18.41 -4.21 -6.86
C GLN A 132 -19.21 -3.71 -8.06
N ASN A 133 -18.56 -3.34 -9.15
CA ASN A 133 -19.18 -2.76 -10.35
C ASN A 133 -19.34 -3.73 -11.54
N GLY A 134 -18.98 -5.03 -11.38
CA GLY A 134 -19.28 -6.09 -12.34
C GLY A 134 -18.32 -6.22 -13.53
N TYR A 135 -17.14 -5.57 -13.51
CA TYR A 135 -16.10 -5.69 -14.55
C TYR A 135 -14.80 -6.32 -14.02
N TYR A 136 -14.90 -7.20 -13.01
CA TYR A 136 -13.77 -7.83 -12.33
C TYR A 136 -12.81 -8.53 -13.27
N ARG A 137 -13.32 -9.34 -14.23
CA ARG A 137 -12.49 -10.14 -15.13
C ARG A 137 -11.61 -9.29 -16.04
N GLU A 138 -12.15 -8.19 -16.56
CA GLU A 138 -11.43 -7.25 -17.41
C GLU A 138 -10.33 -6.55 -16.62
N MET A 139 -10.62 -6.13 -15.38
CA MET A 139 -9.64 -5.49 -14.51
C MET A 139 -8.53 -6.45 -14.11
N VAL A 140 -8.86 -7.67 -13.75
CA VAL A 140 -7.89 -8.74 -13.46
C VAL A 140 -6.94 -8.95 -14.64
N SER A 141 -7.46 -9.01 -15.87
CA SER A 141 -6.64 -9.18 -17.07
C SER A 141 -5.66 -8.02 -17.25
N LEU A 142 -6.13 -6.78 -17.10
CA LEU A 142 -5.34 -5.58 -17.23
C LEU A 142 -4.22 -5.50 -16.16
N ILE A 143 -4.56 -5.68 -14.89
CA ILE A 143 -3.60 -5.62 -13.77
C ILE A 143 -2.58 -6.76 -13.87
N ARG A 144 -3.01 -7.97 -14.27
CA ARG A 144 -2.11 -9.10 -14.53
C ARG A 144 -1.11 -8.78 -15.65
N GLY A 145 -1.57 -8.19 -16.74
CA GLY A 145 -0.70 -7.74 -17.83
C GLY A 145 0.33 -6.73 -17.34
N LEU A 146 -0.12 -5.68 -16.65
CA LEU A 146 0.71 -4.62 -16.10
C LEU A 146 1.79 -5.17 -15.15
N PHE A 147 1.39 -6.00 -14.17
CA PHE A 147 2.34 -6.56 -13.20
C PHE A 147 3.23 -7.63 -13.82
N GLY A 148 2.71 -8.43 -14.75
CA GLY A 148 3.50 -9.40 -15.49
C GLY A 148 4.67 -8.76 -16.24
N GLN A 149 4.43 -7.67 -16.94
CA GLN A 149 5.46 -6.91 -17.65
C GLN A 149 6.40 -6.18 -16.69
N ALA A 150 5.86 -5.54 -15.65
CA ALA A 150 6.65 -4.74 -14.72
C ALA A 150 7.57 -5.58 -13.82
N LEU A 151 7.13 -6.77 -13.39
CA LEU A 151 7.71 -7.49 -12.27
C LEU A 151 8.35 -8.83 -12.65
N LYS A 152 7.88 -9.49 -13.73
CA LYS A 152 8.41 -10.81 -14.13
C LYS A 152 9.47 -10.73 -15.21
N THR A 153 9.24 -9.93 -16.23
CA THR A 153 10.09 -9.87 -17.44
C THR A 153 10.76 -8.53 -17.61
N ASN A 154 11.09 -7.87 -16.51
CA ASN A 154 11.68 -6.54 -16.49
C ASN A 154 13.17 -6.60 -16.09
N ASP A 155 14.06 -6.58 -17.09
CA ASP A 155 15.51 -6.59 -16.88
C ASP A 155 16.02 -5.32 -16.17
N TYR A 156 15.21 -4.27 -16.12
CA TYR A 156 15.52 -2.98 -15.50
C TYR A 156 14.98 -2.84 -14.09
N LEU A 157 14.39 -3.92 -13.53
CA LEU A 157 13.91 -3.98 -12.16
C LEU A 157 15.07 -4.31 -11.19
N GLN A 158 15.24 -3.48 -10.17
CA GLN A 158 16.13 -3.76 -9.04
C GLN A 158 15.40 -4.51 -7.94
N PHE A 159 14.24 -3.99 -7.53
CA PHE A 159 13.42 -4.53 -6.46
C PHE A 159 11.98 -4.00 -6.61
N ALA A 160 11.01 -4.77 -6.17
CA ALA A 160 9.62 -4.32 -6.12
C ALA A 160 9.01 -4.58 -4.74
N PHE A 161 8.14 -3.64 -4.31
CA PHE A 161 7.38 -3.74 -3.08
C PHE A 161 5.92 -3.38 -3.37
N LEU A 162 5.01 -4.26 -2.98
CA LEU A 162 3.57 -4.10 -3.19
C LEU A 162 2.86 -4.17 -1.85
N THR A 163 1.92 -3.26 -1.61
CA THR A 163 1.05 -3.25 -0.43
C THR A 163 -0.42 -3.31 -0.82
N GLY A 164 -1.24 -3.92 0.03
CA GLY A 164 -2.68 -4.00 -0.13
C GLY A 164 -3.34 -4.58 1.12
N CYS A 165 -4.64 -4.36 1.27
CA CYS A 165 -5.42 -4.88 2.39
C CYS A 165 -5.80 -6.36 2.21
N LEU A 166 -6.05 -6.79 0.97
CA LEU A 166 -6.47 -8.14 0.66
C LEU A 166 -5.39 -8.89 -0.11
N ARG A 167 -5.11 -10.11 0.35
CA ARG A 167 -4.28 -11.03 -0.40
C ARG A 167 -5.10 -11.68 -1.52
N VAL A 168 -5.17 -11.04 -2.67
CA VAL A 168 -5.80 -11.59 -3.86
C VAL A 168 -4.82 -12.57 -4.53
N SER A 169 -4.78 -13.83 -4.02
CA SER A 169 -3.64 -14.72 -4.29
C SER A 169 -3.81 -15.65 -5.49
N LYS A 170 -4.89 -16.38 -5.58
CA LYS A 170 -4.90 -17.55 -6.49
C LYS A 170 -5.37 -17.27 -7.89
N GLU A 171 -6.30 -16.35 -8.09
CA GLU A 171 -6.97 -16.32 -9.39
C GLU A 171 -6.24 -15.59 -10.44
N SER A 172 -5.18 -14.83 -10.06
CA SER A 172 -5.18 -14.03 -11.18
C SER A 172 -4.00 -13.13 -11.38
N ILE A 173 -3.77 -12.12 -10.57
CA ILE A 173 -2.75 -11.12 -10.90
C ILE A 173 -1.33 -11.62 -10.66
N PHE A 174 -1.17 -12.54 -9.72
CA PHE A 174 0.12 -13.13 -9.39
C PHE A 174 0.37 -14.51 -10.01
N THR A 175 -0.58 -15.04 -10.79
CA THR A 175 -0.38 -16.31 -11.49
C THR A 175 0.80 -16.20 -12.45
N GLY A 176 1.82 -17.01 -12.20
CA GLY A 176 3.06 -16.98 -12.97
C GLY A 176 4.13 -16.01 -12.46
N LEU A 177 3.88 -15.26 -11.40
CA LEU A 177 4.89 -14.48 -10.68
C LEU A 177 5.45 -15.31 -9.52
N ASN A 178 6.45 -16.15 -9.78
CA ASN A 178 6.96 -17.13 -8.81
C ASN A 178 8.04 -16.57 -7.87
N ASN A 179 8.42 -15.31 -8.03
CA ASN A 179 9.53 -14.66 -7.36
C ASN A 179 9.09 -13.67 -6.28
N PHE A 180 7.82 -13.71 -5.86
CA PHE A 180 7.33 -12.93 -4.74
C PHE A 180 7.42 -13.67 -3.43
N LYS A 181 7.80 -12.95 -2.39
CA LYS A 181 7.55 -13.33 -1.01
C LYS A 181 6.36 -12.51 -0.52
N VAL A 182 5.26 -13.18 -0.22
CA VAL A 182 4.08 -12.56 0.37
C VAL A 182 4.21 -12.66 1.87
N LEU A 183 3.92 -11.55 2.56
CA LEU A 183 3.89 -11.44 4.02
C LEU A 183 2.52 -10.88 4.42
N SER A 184 2.00 -11.37 5.52
CA SER A 184 0.72 -10.98 6.09
C SER A 184 0.87 -10.59 7.56
N ILE A 185 -0.19 -10.14 8.17
CA ILE A 185 -0.25 -9.86 9.61
C ILE A 185 0.05 -11.10 10.49
N MET A 186 0.03 -12.31 9.90
CA MET A 186 0.35 -13.56 10.60
C MET A 186 1.86 -13.87 10.61
N ASP A 187 2.65 -13.14 9.83
CA ASP A 187 4.09 -13.37 9.73
C ASP A 187 4.83 -12.58 10.81
N SER A 188 5.82 -13.21 11.46
CA SER A 188 6.71 -12.56 12.43
C SER A 188 7.77 -11.65 11.78
N ARG A 189 7.81 -11.62 10.45
CA ARG A 189 8.71 -10.75 9.72
C ARG A 189 8.02 -9.46 9.36
N PHE A 190 8.54 -8.33 9.85
CA PHE A 190 7.97 -6.99 9.71
C PHE A 190 6.67 -6.78 10.49
N ASP A 191 6.49 -7.51 11.59
CA ASP A 191 5.31 -7.42 12.46
C ASP A 191 5.22 -6.09 13.24
N GLU A 192 6.34 -5.40 13.44
CA GLU A 192 6.38 -4.09 14.11
C GLU A 192 6.28 -2.88 13.15
N GLN A 193 6.32 -3.08 11.82
CA GLN A 193 6.47 -1.97 10.86
C GLN A 193 5.16 -1.35 10.39
N PHE A 194 4.02 -1.94 10.68
CA PHE A 194 2.70 -1.49 10.20
C PHE A 194 1.79 -0.98 11.31
N GLY A 195 2.36 -0.65 12.47
CA GLY A 195 1.69 -0.04 13.60
C GLY A 195 2.70 0.66 14.48
N PHE A 196 2.26 1.26 15.60
CA PHE A 196 3.18 1.71 16.63
C PHE A 196 3.34 0.62 17.71
N THR A 197 4.56 0.42 18.15
CA THR A 197 4.88 -0.42 19.31
C THR A 197 4.62 0.32 20.61
N ASP A 198 4.52 -0.41 21.73
CA ASP A 198 4.42 0.15 23.09
C ASP A 198 5.49 1.24 23.35
N ASP A 199 6.73 0.97 22.95
CA ASP A 199 7.84 1.90 23.19
C ASP A 199 7.75 3.16 22.31
N GLU A 200 7.26 3.02 21.08
CA GLU A 200 7.03 4.17 20.21
C GLU A 200 5.90 5.06 20.73
N VAL A 201 4.80 4.48 21.20
CA VAL A 201 3.68 5.22 21.82
C VAL A 201 4.14 5.92 23.10
N LYS A 202 4.89 5.23 23.98
CA LYS A 202 5.46 5.85 25.20
C LYS A 202 6.36 7.04 24.86
N ASN A 203 7.25 6.87 23.88
CA ASN A 203 8.16 7.92 23.45
C ASN A 203 7.40 9.10 22.82
N LEU A 204 6.38 8.83 22.03
CA LEU A 204 5.52 9.84 21.41
C LEU A 204 4.82 10.67 22.49
N LEU A 205 4.10 10.04 23.42
CA LEU A 205 3.43 10.71 24.54
C LEU A 205 4.44 11.51 25.42
N ALA A 206 5.59 10.93 25.72
CA ALA A 206 6.62 11.62 26.52
C ALA A 206 7.14 12.86 25.81
N SER A 207 7.30 12.84 24.49
CA SER A 207 7.78 13.99 23.71
C SER A 207 6.83 15.20 23.75
N TYR A 208 5.55 14.96 24.00
CA TYR A 208 4.52 16.00 24.19
C TYR A 208 4.21 16.30 25.67
N GLY A 209 4.92 15.67 26.62
CA GLY A 209 4.65 15.82 28.05
C GLY A 209 3.38 15.11 28.55
N LEU A 210 2.89 14.12 27.78
CA LEU A 210 1.65 13.39 27.98
C LEU A 210 1.86 11.95 28.50
N ALA A 211 3.01 11.65 29.10
CA ALA A 211 3.38 10.28 29.51
C ALA A 211 2.37 9.63 30.48
N SER A 212 1.61 10.43 31.25
CA SER A 212 0.56 9.95 32.16
C SER A 212 -0.63 9.31 31.45
N HIS A 213 -0.86 9.62 30.16
CA HIS A 213 -1.97 9.11 29.36
C HIS A 213 -1.67 7.76 28.69
N PHE A 214 -0.47 7.17 28.91
CA PHE A 214 -0.13 5.89 28.30
C PHE A 214 -1.08 4.74 28.69
N PRO A 215 -1.51 4.56 29.96
CA PRO A 215 -2.40 3.47 30.33
C PRO A 215 -3.72 3.49 29.56
N GLU A 216 -4.37 4.63 29.45
CA GLU A 216 -5.63 4.78 28.71
C GLU A 216 -5.43 4.68 27.19
N THR A 217 -4.32 5.22 26.66
CA THR A 217 -3.97 5.04 25.25
C THR A 217 -3.80 3.57 24.91
N LYS A 218 -3.17 2.79 25.80
CA LYS A 218 -3.02 1.36 25.64
C LYS A 218 -4.37 0.64 25.70
N GLU A 219 -5.20 0.94 26.68
CA GLU A 219 -6.52 0.31 26.83
C GLU A 219 -7.42 0.50 25.60
N TRP A 220 -7.32 1.66 24.95
CA TRP A 220 -8.19 2.00 23.83
C TRP A 220 -7.64 1.62 22.45
N TYR A 221 -6.34 1.69 22.23
CA TYR A 221 -5.75 1.63 20.89
C TYR A 221 -4.77 0.48 20.67
N ASP A 222 -4.43 -0.31 21.72
CA ASP A 222 -3.65 -1.54 21.60
C ASP A 222 -4.59 -2.71 21.28
N GLY A 223 -4.92 -2.86 20.00
CA GLY A 223 -5.94 -3.81 19.56
C GLY A 223 -5.49 -4.77 18.46
N TYR A 224 -4.26 -4.69 18.00
CA TYR A 224 -3.77 -5.52 16.91
C TYR A 224 -2.59 -6.37 17.35
N HIS A 225 -2.64 -7.68 17.02
CA HIS A 225 -1.53 -8.59 17.21
C HIS A 225 -1.03 -9.08 15.84
N PHE A 226 0.16 -8.63 15.44
CA PHE A 226 0.80 -9.00 14.18
C PHE A 226 2.01 -9.88 14.47
N GLY A 227 2.04 -11.11 13.90
CA GLY A 227 3.13 -12.05 14.15
C GLY A 227 3.37 -12.30 15.63
N ASN A 228 4.38 -11.67 16.22
CA ASN A 228 4.71 -11.74 17.65
C ASN A 228 4.60 -10.36 18.35
N ALA A 229 4.12 -9.33 17.67
CA ALA A 229 4.09 -7.96 18.16
C ALA A 229 2.65 -7.45 18.40
N ASP A 230 2.44 -6.80 19.54
CA ASP A 230 1.25 -5.99 19.78
C ASP A 230 1.51 -4.60 19.21
N VAL A 231 0.57 -4.12 18.40
CA VAL A 231 0.72 -2.83 17.71
C VAL A 231 -0.55 -2.01 17.79
N TYR A 232 -0.35 -0.71 17.83
CA TYR A 232 -1.41 0.30 17.88
C TYR A 232 -1.71 0.81 16.47
N CYS A 233 -2.98 1.19 16.21
CA CYS A 233 -3.33 1.94 15.01
C CYS A 233 -2.69 3.35 15.08
N PRO A 234 -1.77 3.70 14.17
CA PRO A 234 -1.10 5.00 14.23
C PRO A 234 -2.05 6.19 14.08
N TRP A 235 -3.12 6.03 13.29
CA TRP A 235 -4.13 7.08 13.09
C TRP A 235 -4.81 7.46 14.39
N ASP A 236 -5.29 6.48 15.15
CA ASP A 236 -5.98 6.74 16.41
C ASP A 236 -5.05 7.38 17.43
N VAL A 237 -3.83 6.82 17.60
CA VAL A 237 -2.84 7.36 18.55
C VAL A 237 -2.45 8.80 18.21
N ILE A 238 -2.21 9.11 16.92
CA ILE A 238 -1.81 10.46 16.51
C ILE A 238 -2.93 11.46 16.77
N ASN A 239 -4.19 11.12 16.41
CA ASN A 239 -5.31 12.02 16.64
C ASN A 239 -5.57 12.23 18.14
N TYR A 240 -5.49 11.20 18.95
CA TYR A 240 -5.64 11.33 20.39
C TYR A 240 -4.55 12.20 21.01
N VAL A 241 -3.29 12.00 20.62
CA VAL A 241 -2.16 12.85 21.08
C VAL A 241 -2.35 14.31 20.65
N ASP A 242 -2.86 14.55 19.44
CA ASP A 242 -3.13 15.90 18.95
C ASP A 242 -4.21 16.59 19.80
N GLU A 243 -5.31 15.92 20.11
CA GLU A 243 -6.36 16.47 20.98
C GLU A 243 -5.87 16.70 22.41
N LEU A 244 -5.15 15.75 23.00
CA LEU A 244 -4.55 15.90 24.34
C LEU A 244 -3.57 17.07 24.43
N ASN A 245 -2.93 17.42 23.33
CA ASN A 245 -2.01 18.57 23.29
C ASN A 245 -2.75 19.91 23.45
N TYR A 246 -4.04 19.96 23.09
CA TYR A 246 -4.91 21.13 23.29
C TYR A 246 -5.66 21.05 24.62
N ASP A 247 -6.19 19.89 24.99
CA ASP A 247 -6.95 19.67 26.20
C ASP A 247 -6.64 18.29 26.79
N GLN A 248 -5.87 18.26 27.88
CA GLN A 248 -5.46 17.03 28.56
C GLN A 248 -6.60 16.33 29.31
N THR A 249 -7.81 16.84 29.26
CA THR A 249 -9.02 16.21 29.87
C THR A 249 -9.86 15.45 28.85
N VAL A 250 -9.46 15.43 27.59
CA VAL A 250 -10.18 14.71 26.52
C VAL A 250 -10.12 13.21 26.78
N GLU A 251 -11.27 12.55 26.70
CA GLU A 251 -11.35 11.09 26.76
C GLU A 251 -11.01 10.49 25.39
N PRO A 252 -10.42 9.28 25.36
CA PRO A 252 -10.16 8.56 24.10
C PRO A 252 -11.47 8.31 23.33
N GLN A 253 -11.39 8.32 22.02
CA GLN A 253 -12.50 8.04 21.13
C GLN A 253 -12.03 7.28 19.89
N ASP A 254 -12.97 6.72 19.15
CA ASP A 254 -12.71 6.01 17.91
C ASP A 254 -12.55 7.00 16.74
N TYR A 255 -11.30 7.20 16.29
CA TYR A 255 -10.98 8.05 15.16
C TYR A 255 -10.99 7.31 13.82
N TRP A 256 -10.86 5.98 13.85
CA TRP A 256 -10.71 5.18 12.63
C TRP A 256 -12.02 4.80 11.96
N SER A 257 -13.11 4.60 12.71
CA SER A 257 -14.37 4.03 12.21
C SER A 257 -15.00 4.79 11.04
N ASN A 258 -14.72 6.08 10.91
CA ASN A 258 -15.23 6.94 9.84
C ASN A 258 -14.22 7.24 8.74
N SER A 259 -13.03 6.66 8.77
CA SER A 259 -11.94 6.97 7.84
C SER A 259 -11.94 6.11 6.58
N SER A 260 -12.59 4.96 6.58
CA SER A 260 -12.65 4.04 5.45
C SER A 260 -14.07 3.54 5.17
N GLY A 261 -14.35 3.20 3.89
CA GLY A 261 -15.61 2.59 3.50
C GLY A 261 -15.66 1.11 3.89
N ASN A 262 -16.46 0.75 4.88
CA ASN A 262 -16.65 -0.63 5.34
C ASN A 262 -17.56 -1.48 4.42
N ALA A 263 -17.59 -1.17 3.12
CA ALA A 263 -18.54 -1.78 2.18
C ALA A 263 -18.36 -3.30 2.07
N ILE A 264 -17.10 -3.77 2.03
CA ILE A 264 -16.81 -5.20 1.93
C ILE A 264 -17.18 -5.94 3.21
N VAL A 265 -16.83 -5.38 4.38
CA VAL A 265 -17.18 -5.97 5.69
C VAL A 265 -18.69 -6.03 5.88
N ARG A 266 -19.41 -4.95 5.57
CA ARG A 266 -20.88 -4.92 5.63
C ARG A 266 -21.50 -5.97 4.72
N ARG A 267 -21.02 -6.10 3.48
CA ARG A 267 -21.50 -7.11 2.53
C ARG A 267 -21.28 -8.55 3.03
N LEU A 268 -20.14 -8.80 3.67
CA LEU A 268 -19.82 -10.10 4.25
C LEU A 268 -20.75 -10.41 5.43
N ILE A 269 -20.98 -9.46 6.34
CA ILE A 269 -21.91 -9.61 7.46
C ILE A 269 -23.36 -9.83 6.95
N ASP A 270 -23.79 -9.08 5.94
CA ASP A 270 -25.14 -9.22 5.37
C ASP A 270 -25.38 -10.63 4.79
N LYS A 271 -24.34 -11.25 4.21
CA LYS A 271 -24.38 -12.58 3.61
C LYS A 271 -24.04 -13.71 4.59
N ALA A 272 -23.52 -13.38 5.77
CA ALA A 272 -23.08 -14.35 6.76
C ALA A 272 -24.25 -15.24 7.22
N ASP A 273 -23.96 -16.51 7.46
CA ASP A 273 -24.91 -17.46 8.04
C ASP A 273 -25.17 -17.16 9.52
N VAL A 274 -26.05 -17.93 10.13
CA VAL A 274 -26.44 -17.76 11.54
C VAL A 274 -25.24 -17.99 12.47
N GLN A 275 -24.38 -18.97 12.15
CA GLN A 275 -23.24 -19.32 12.98
C GLN A 275 -22.21 -18.19 12.96
N THR A 276 -21.87 -17.66 11.80
CA THR A 276 -20.92 -16.54 11.65
C THR A 276 -21.44 -15.28 12.35
N LYS A 277 -22.74 -15.00 12.28
CA LYS A 277 -23.35 -13.88 13.00
C LYS A 277 -23.26 -14.05 14.52
N ASP A 278 -23.51 -15.25 15.04
CA ASP A 278 -23.34 -15.57 16.46
C ASP A 278 -21.86 -15.39 16.90
N GLU A 279 -20.92 -15.85 16.09
CA GLU A 279 -19.48 -15.64 16.35
C GLU A 279 -19.12 -14.14 16.40
N ILE A 280 -19.65 -13.33 15.49
CA ILE A 280 -19.45 -11.86 15.49
C ILE A 280 -20.08 -11.23 16.74
N GLU A 281 -21.30 -11.64 17.14
CA GLU A 281 -21.94 -11.14 18.36
C GLU A 281 -21.10 -11.47 19.60
N ARG A 282 -20.55 -12.67 19.68
CA ARG A 282 -19.65 -13.08 20.77
C ARG A 282 -18.38 -12.24 20.83
N LEU A 283 -17.76 -11.94 19.66
CA LEU A 283 -16.63 -11.02 19.59
C LEU A 283 -16.97 -9.61 20.08
N ILE A 284 -18.16 -9.09 19.72
CA ILE A 284 -18.65 -7.79 20.20
C ILE A 284 -18.83 -7.79 21.70
N MET A 285 -19.20 -8.93 22.30
CA MET A 285 -19.33 -9.10 23.75
C MET A 285 -17.97 -9.28 24.46
N GLY A 286 -16.85 -9.26 23.72
CA GLY A 286 -15.50 -9.46 24.26
C GLY A 286 -15.12 -10.92 24.48
N GLU A 287 -15.87 -11.87 23.92
CA GLU A 287 -15.51 -13.28 23.94
C GLU A 287 -14.45 -13.58 22.89
N CYS A 288 -13.63 -14.62 23.15
CA CYS A 288 -12.71 -15.14 22.13
C CYS A 288 -13.41 -16.22 21.29
N ILE A 289 -13.13 -16.20 20.01
CA ILE A 289 -13.46 -17.29 19.08
C ILE A 289 -12.17 -17.91 18.54
N GLU A 290 -12.18 -19.22 18.29
CA GLU A 290 -11.08 -19.93 17.64
C GLU A 290 -11.52 -20.29 16.23
N LYS A 291 -10.78 -19.81 15.23
CA LYS A 291 -11.11 -20.03 13.83
C LYS A 291 -9.86 -20.19 12.97
N GLU A 292 -9.88 -21.11 12.04
CA GLU A 292 -8.81 -21.25 11.05
C GLU A 292 -8.94 -20.14 10.00
N LEU A 293 -7.90 -19.30 9.90
CA LEU A 293 -7.89 -18.19 8.95
C LEU A 293 -7.38 -18.68 7.58
N SER A 294 -8.20 -18.53 6.55
CA SER A 294 -7.76 -18.72 5.18
C SER A 294 -6.97 -17.52 4.69
N GLN A 295 -5.68 -17.73 4.41
CA GLN A 295 -4.80 -16.67 3.90
C GLN A 295 -4.97 -16.41 2.40
N GLU A 296 -5.69 -17.27 1.69
CA GLU A 296 -5.80 -17.24 0.24
C GLU A 296 -7.28 -17.23 -0.17
N LEU A 297 -7.82 -16.04 -0.36
CA LEU A 297 -9.20 -15.87 -0.82
C LEU A 297 -9.22 -15.20 -2.19
N THR A 298 -10.12 -15.66 -3.04
CA THR A 298 -10.48 -15.00 -4.29
C THR A 298 -11.79 -14.24 -4.10
N TYR A 299 -12.07 -13.23 -4.93
CA TYR A 299 -13.36 -12.55 -4.85
C TYR A 299 -14.55 -13.47 -5.18
N ASP A 300 -14.35 -14.47 -6.04
CA ASP A 300 -15.37 -15.48 -6.34
C ASP A 300 -15.60 -16.43 -5.14
N GLU A 301 -14.58 -16.67 -4.32
CA GLU A 301 -14.68 -17.46 -3.08
C GLU A 301 -15.28 -16.65 -1.94
N LEU A 302 -15.01 -15.34 -1.85
CA LEU A 302 -15.65 -14.44 -0.89
C LEU A 302 -17.19 -14.49 -0.98
N ASP A 303 -17.74 -14.71 -2.17
CA ASP A 303 -19.19 -14.83 -2.34
C ASP A 303 -19.75 -16.22 -2.03
N LYS A 304 -18.91 -17.26 -2.07
CA LYS A 304 -19.35 -18.68 -1.94
C LYS A 304 -19.04 -19.26 -0.56
N ASN A 305 -18.01 -18.79 0.12
CA ASN A 305 -17.45 -19.40 1.32
C ASN A 305 -17.32 -18.39 2.46
N ILE A 306 -18.41 -17.69 2.79
CA ILE A 306 -18.45 -16.79 3.95
C ILE A 306 -18.18 -17.55 5.27
N GLU A 307 -18.37 -18.87 5.28
CA GLU A 307 -18.08 -19.74 6.42
C GLU A 307 -16.57 -19.82 6.77
N ASN A 308 -15.68 -19.40 5.88
CA ASN A 308 -14.22 -19.48 6.05
C ASN A 308 -13.55 -18.11 6.21
N LEU A 309 -14.32 -17.07 6.45
CA LEU A 309 -13.87 -15.74 6.80
C LEU A 309 -13.90 -15.53 8.30
#